data_3bb596ab2caa48dda5b5ef471b7b46da
#
_entry.id   3bb596ab2caa48dda5b5ef471b7b46da
#
_cell.length_a   1.000
_cell.length_b   1.000
_cell.length_c   1.000
_cell.angle_alpha   90.00
_cell.angle_beta   90.00
_cell.angle_gamma   90.00
#
_symmetry.space_group_name_H-M   'P 1'
#
loop_
_entity.id
_entity.type
_entity.pdbx_description
1 polymer ?
#
loop_
_entity_poly.entity_id
_entity_poly.type
_entity_poly.pdbx_seq_one_letter_code
_entity_poly.pdbx_strand_id
1 'polypeptide(L)'
;MELAIITAKQVVILYCLILAGFAGVKSGVIKQEAKKAFSNLLLYLAVPAMVIHSYISKADRSVLARLPQTFALSVLAILAGLAITMLCTCRMKGKERPILRFACIFSNAAYMGFPLIEALFGAEGLIYASVYVTVFNILLWTVGFGMITGTVKPKEVVRTVCTNPVLIAVVIGLVIYLCQIPVPEVIEQPLALIGNMNTPLSMIITGMMIAGSNLAQMLCDRRILSVVGIRMLLIPAVCFALFFACGFSGMAAGVVLLLEACPSAAITSVFAVQYSYDEEFAAGSVSLRPCSAL
;
A
#
# COMPACT_ATOMS: atom_id res chain seq x y z
N MET A 1 24.41 3.35 -13.10
CA MET A 1 23.67 4.08 -14.17
C MET A 1 22.54 3.22 -14.77
N GLU A 2 22.77 1.95 -15.07
CA GLU A 2 21.74 1.04 -15.62
C GLU A 2 20.54 0.87 -14.70
N LEU A 3 20.74 0.66 -13.40
CA LEU A 3 19.64 0.49 -12.44
C LEU A 3 18.73 1.73 -12.39
N ALA A 4 19.29 2.93 -12.44
CA ALA A 4 18.52 4.17 -12.44
C ALA A 4 17.67 4.30 -13.72
N ILE A 5 18.21 3.90 -14.89
CA ILE A 5 17.51 3.91 -16.16
C ILE A 5 16.36 2.88 -16.15
N ILE A 6 16.61 1.68 -15.64
CA ILE A 6 15.59 0.63 -15.50
C ILE A 6 14.47 1.12 -14.59
N THR A 7 14.82 1.70 -13.44
CA THR A 7 13.83 2.26 -12.49
C THR A 7 13.03 3.38 -13.14
N ALA A 8 13.68 4.32 -13.81
CA ALA A 8 12.99 5.42 -14.51
C ALA A 8 12.04 4.89 -15.59
N LYS A 9 12.45 3.89 -16.39
CA LYS A 9 11.60 3.25 -17.38
C LYS A 9 10.36 2.61 -16.74
N GLN A 10 10.51 1.87 -15.64
CA GLN A 10 9.39 1.26 -14.93
C GLN A 10 8.41 2.32 -14.38
N VAL A 11 8.94 3.39 -13.81
CA VAL A 11 8.12 4.51 -13.33
C VAL A 11 7.31 5.12 -14.47
N VAL A 12 7.90 5.35 -15.64
CA VAL A 12 7.21 5.87 -16.83
C VAL A 12 6.09 4.91 -17.27
N ILE A 13 6.35 3.58 -17.29
CA ILE A 13 5.33 2.59 -17.63
C ILE A 13 4.13 2.67 -16.68
N LEU A 14 4.39 2.74 -15.37
CA LEU A 14 3.32 2.87 -14.37
C LEU A 14 2.52 4.17 -14.58
N TYR A 15 3.19 5.28 -14.93
CA TYR A 15 2.51 6.53 -15.27
C TYR A 15 1.63 6.43 -16.52
N CYS A 16 2.06 5.72 -17.57
CA CYS A 16 1.23 5.50 -18.75
C CYS A 16 -0.06 4.74 -18.42
N LEU A 17 0.03 3.75 -17.54
CA LEU A 17 -1.15 3.00 -17.08
C LEU A 17 -2.09 3.88 -16.24
N ILE A 18 -1.56 4.76 -15.39
CA ILE A 18 -2.37 5.73 -14.65
C ILE A 18 -3.07 6.71 -15.62
N LEU A 19 -2.35 7.21 -16.61
CA LEU A 19 -2.93 8.09 -17.63
C LEU A 19 -4.03 7.38 -18.44
N ALA A 20 -3.88 6.09 -18.75
CA ALA A 20 -4.94 5.31 -19.40
C ALA A 20 -6.21 5.25 -18.55
N GLY A 21 -6.09 5.00 -17.24
CA GLY A 21 -7.23 5.02 -16.30
C GLY A 21 -7.90 6.42 -16.20
N PHE A 22 -7.07 7.47 -16.12
CA PHE A 22 -7.55 8.87 -16.12
C PHE A 22 -8.30 9.20 -17.41
N ALA A 23 -7.71 8.91 -18.58
CA ALA A 23 -8.31 9.17 -19.88
C ALA A 23 -9.59 8.36 -20.08
N GLY A 24 -9.62 7.10 -19.65
CA GLY A 24 -10.81 6.25 -19.72
C GLY A 24 -12.01 6.81 -18.98
N VAL A 25 -11.79 7.46 -17.82
CA VAL A 25 -12.87 8.17 -17.09
C VAL A 25 -13.24 9.48 -17.78
N LYS A 26 -12.26 10.30 -18.17
CA LYS A 26 -12.52 11.60 -18.78
C LYS A 26 -13.19 11.49 -20.15
N SER A 27 -12.93 10.42 -20.91
CA SER A 27 -13.61 10.13 -22.18
C SER A 27 -15.00 9.49 -22.02
N GLY A 28 -15.40 9.13 -20.80
CA GLY A 28 -16.68 8.47 -20.53
C GLY A 28 -16.72 6.97 -20.85
N VAL A 29 -15.63 6.38 -21.32
CA VAL A 29 -15.51 4.92 -21.58
C VAL A 29 -15.61 4.12 -20.28
N ILE A 30 -15.00 4.63 -19.21
CA ILE A 30 -15.07 4.04 -17.88
C ILE A 30 -15.89 4.96 -16.99
N LYS A 31 -16.99 4.44 -16.44
CA LYS A 31 -17.78 5.18 -15.46
C LYS A 31 -17.07 5.20 -14.10
N GLN A 32 -17.18 6.33 -13.38
CA GLN A 32 -16.54 6.50 -12.07
C GLN A 32 -17.03 5.46 -11.03
N GLU A 33 -18.28 4.99 -11.15
CA GLU A 33 -18.86 3.97 -10.27
C GLU A 33 -18.18 2.61 -10.42
N ALA A 34 -17.60 2.31 -11.60
CA ALA A 34 -16.86 1.07 -11.86
C ALA A 34 -15.60 0.93 -10.97
N LYS A 35 -15.10 2.02 -10.37
CA LYS A 35 -13.97 2.02 -9.44
C LYS A 35 -14.15 0.98 -8.33
N LYS A 36 -15.36 0.85 -7.77
CA LYS A 36 -15.64 -0.12 -6.70
C LYS A 36 -15.49 -1.56 -7.18
N ALA A 37 -16.00 -1.87 -8.38
CA ALA A 37 -15.90 -3.20 -8.97
C ALA A 37 -14.44 -3.57 -9.27
N PHE A 38 -13.68 -2.65 -9.87
CA PHE A 38 -12.26 -2.84 -10.15
C PHE A 38 -11.42 -2.98 -8.88
N SER A 39 -11.72 -2.19 -7.85
CA SER A 39 -11.07 -2.32 -6.53
C SER A 39 -11.35 -3.67 -5.88
N ASN A 40 -12.57 -4.17 -5.98
CA ASN A 40 -12.91 -5.50 -5.47
C ASN A 40 -12.16 -6.60 -6.24
N LEU A 41 -12.12 -6.53 -7.58
CA LEU A 41 -11.38 -7.47 -8.42
C LEU A 41 -9.89 -7.46 -8.04
N LEU A 42 -9.31 -6.29 -7.82
CA LEU A 42 -7.92 -6.15 -7.37
C LEU A 42 -7.70 -6.82 -6.01
N LEU A 43 -8.46 -6.41 -4.99
CA LEU A 43 -8.19 -6.79 -3.60
C LEU A 43 -8.62 -8.22 -3.25
N TYR A 44 -9.66 -8.74 -3.91
CA TYR A 44 -10.19 -10.07 -3.59
C TYR A 44 -9.72 -11.18 -4.55
N LEU A 45 -9.14 -10.80 -5.71
CA LEU A 45 -8.71 -11.79 -6.70
C LEU A 45 -7.25 -11.57 -7.12
N ALA A 46 -6.89 -10.40 -7.69
CA ALA A 46 -5.56 -10.21 -8.28
C ALA A 46 -4.45 -10.22 -7.21
N VAL A 47 -4.58 -9.44 -6.13
CA VAL A 47 -3.57 -9.37 -5.07
C VAL A 47 -3.39 -10.72 -4.35
N PRO A 48 -4.44 -11.44 -3.93
CA PRO A 48 -4.28 -12.76 -3.34
C PRO A 48 -3.59 -13.76 -4.27
N ALA A 49 -3.99 -13.81 -5.55
CA ALA A 49 -3.36 -14.68 -6.54
C ALA A 49 -1.87 -14.35 -6.74
N MET A 50 -1.53 -13.06 -6.86
CA MET A 50 -0.15 -12.58 -6.97
C MET A 50 0.69 -12.99 -5.74
N VAL A 51 0.15 -12.81 -4.53
CA VAL A 51 0.85 -13.17 -3.29
C VAL A 51 1.10 -14.67 -3.24
N ILE A 52 0.08 -15.52 -3.48
CA ILE A 52 0.26 -16.98 -3.50
C ILE A 52 1.32 -17.36 -4.56
N HIS A 53 1.21 -16.83 -5.77
CA HIS A 53 2.16 -17.13 -6.86
C HIS A 53 3.59 -16.71 -6.51
N SER A 54 3.81 -15.59 -5.80
CA SER A 54 5.15 -15.15 -5.38
C SER A 54 5.84 -16.15 -4.44
N TYR A 55 5.07 -16.84 -3.58
CA TYR A 55 5.60 -17.90 -2.72
C TYR A 55 5.88 -19.21 -3.48
N ILE A 56 5.10 -19.52 -4.52
CA ILE A 56 5.31 -20.71 -5.37
C ILE A 56 6.59 -20.53 -6.21
N SER A 57 6.77 -19.36 -6.85
CA SER A 57 7.84 -19.10 -7.81
C SER A 57 9.23 -18.92 -7.19
N LYS A 58 9.33 -18.71 -5.86
CA LYS A 58 10.60 -18.46 -5.15
C LYS A 58 10.77 -19.38 -3.95
N ALA A 59 11.25 -20.58 -4.20
CA ALA A 59 11.53 -21.60 -3.18
C ALA A 59 12.91 -21.46 -2.51
N ASP A 60 13.50 -20.25 -2.40
CA ASP A 60 14.81 -20.08 -1.77
C ASP A 60 14.68 -19.92 -0.23
N ARG A 61 15.34 -20.82 0.50
CA ARG A 61 15.37 -20.79 1.98
C ARG A 61 16.00 -19.52 2.56
N SER A 62 16.82 -18.80 1.80
CA SER A 62 17.41 -17.52 2.24
C SER A 62 16.36 -16.44 2.50
N VAL A 63 15.26 -16.46 1.76
CA VAL A 63 14.12 -15.54 1.92
C VAL A 63 13.45 -15.76 3.27
N LEU A 64 13.24 -17.02 3.68
CA LEU A 64 12.64 -17.36 4.98
C LEU A 64 13.42 -16.78 6.15
N ALA A 65 14.75 -16.88 6.12
CA ALA A 65 15.60 -16.37 7.19
C ALA A 65 15.43 -14.85 7.41
N ARG A 66 14.97 -14.12 6.38
CA ARG A 66 14.76 -12.67 6.43
C ARG A 66 13.33 -12.25 6.76
N LEU A 67 12.35 -13.16 6.79
CA LEU A 67 10.95 -12.82 7.13
C LEU A 67 10.79 -12.24 8.53
N PRO A 68 11.43 -12.80 9.60
CA PRO A 68 11.36 -12.19 10.93
C PRO A 68 11.96 -10.78 10.97
N GLN A 69 13.06 -10.55 10.26
CA GLN A 69 13.65 -9.22 10.12
C GLN A 69 12.68 -8.27 9.40
N THR A 70 12.07 -8.69 8.30
CA THR A 70 11.08 -7.89 7.56
C THR A 70 9.88 -7.56 8.43
N PHE A 71 9.40 -8.50 9.23
CA PHE A 71 8.32 -8.28 10.19
C PHE A 71 8.71 -7.21 11.22
N ALA A 72 9.89 -7.35 11.83
CA ALA A 72 10.39 -6.37 12.82
C ALA A 72 10.56 -4.97 12.20
N LEU A 73 11.13 -4.88 11.00
CA LEU A 73 11.28 -3.62 10.26
C LEU A 73 9.92 -2.98 9.94
N SER A 74 8.93 -3.79 9.56
CA SER A 74 7.56 -3.31 9.25
C SER A 74 6.88 -2.74 10.50
N VAL A 75 7.00 -3.44 11.64
CA VAL A 75 6.49 -2.95 12.94
C VAL A 75 7.19 -1.65 13.32
N LEU A 76 8.52 -1.61 13.24
CA LEU A 76 9.32 -0.43 13.57
C LEU A 76 8.93 0.77 12.70
N ALA A 77 8.81 0.58 11.39
CA ALA A 77 8.48 1.63 10.43
C ALA A 77 7.09 2.23 10.69
N ILE A 78 6.06 1.38 10.84
CA ILE A 78 4.69 1.86 11.06
C ILE A 78 4.56 2.52 12.45
N LEU A 79 5.22 1.99 13.48
CA LEU A 79 5.24 2.61 14.81
C LEU A 79 6.02 3.94 14.81
N ALA A 80 7.12 4.05 14.07
CA ALA A 80 7.82 5.32 13.87
C ALA A 80 6.91 6.33 13.15
N GLY A 81 6.21 5.91 12.09
CA GLY A 81 5.21 6.73 11.41
C GLY A 81 4.09 7.21 12.34
N LEU A 82 3.61 6.33 13.22
CA LEU A 82 2.64 6.66 14.26
C LEU A 82 3.20 7.73 15.22
N ALA A 83 4.38 7.51 15.76
CA ALA A 83 5.02 8.43 16.72
C ALA A 83 5.27 9.81 16.09
N ILE A 84 5.84 9.86 14.88
CA ILE A 84 6.08 11.11 14.13
C ILE A 84 4.77 11.85 13.89
N THR A 85 3.74 11.14 13.42
CA THR A 85 2.43 11.73 13.17
C THR A 85 1.81 12.30 14.44
N MET A 86 1.89 11.58 15.55
CA MET A 86 1.39 12.07 16.85
C MET A 86 2.13 13.33 17.32
N LEU A 87 3.46 13.37 17.15
CA LEU A 87 4.29 14.53 17.48
C LEU A 87 3.95 15.74 16.60
N CYS A 88 3.91 15.56 15.27
CA CYS A 88 3.61 16.64 14.33
C CYS A 88 2.19 17.19 14.49
N THR A 89 1.25 16.37 14.93
CA THR A 89 -0.17 16.73 15.08
C THR A 89 -0.60 16.94 16.54
N CYS A 90 0.33 17.00 17.50
CA CYS A 90 0.01 17.12 18.93
C CYS A 90 -0.79 18.38 19.27
N ARG A 91 -0.47 19.51 18.61
CA ARG A 91 -1.12 20.80 18.80
C ARG A 91 -2.35 21.01 17.92
N MET A 92 -2.61 20.13 16.95
CA MET A 92 -3.79 20.22 16.09
C MET A 92 -5.06 19.95 16.90
N LYS A 93 -6.05 20.83 16.72
CA LYS A 93 -7.39 20.68 17.28
C LYS A 93 -8.39 20.61 16.12
N GLY A 94 -9.51 19.92 16.31
CA GLY A 94 -10.58 19.87 15.32
C GLY A 94 -11.06 18.45 15.03
N LYS A 95 -12.23 18.37 14.40
CA LYS A 95 -12.94 17.14 14.08
C LYS A 95 -12.16 16.28 13.06
N GLU A 96 -11.38 16.91 12.18
CA GLU A 96 -10.64 16.25 11.11
C GLU A 96 -9.29 15.63 11.55
N ARG A 97 -8.89 15.83 12.81
CA ARG A 97 -7.62 15.32 13.35
C ARG A 97 -7.46 13.79 13.23
N PRO A 98 -8.47 12.96 13.51
CA PRO A 98 -8.34 11.50 13.37
C PRO A 98 -8.07 11.07 11.92
N ILE A 99 -8.82 11.58 10.95
CA ILE A 99 -8.66 11.20 9.54
C ILE A 99 -7.34 11.70 8.95
N LEU A 100 -6.86 12.89 9.36
CA LEU A 100 -5.56 13.41 8.98
C LEU A 100 -4.43 12.51 9.53
N ARG A 101 -4.51 12.11 10.79
CA ARG A 101 -3.55 11.18 11.39
C ARG A 101 -3.54 9.84 10.67
N PHE A 102 -4.73 9.30 10.39
CA PHE A 102 -4.87 8.07 9.64
C PHE A 102 -4.21 8.18 8.26
N ALA A 103 -4.44 9.26 7.53
CA ALA A 103 -3.82 9.54 6.24
C ALA A 103 -2.28 9.62 6.31
N CYS A 104 -1.73 10.18 7.39
CA CYS A 104 -0.28 10.24 7.60
C CYS A 104 0.35 8.88 7.93
N ILE A 105 -0.34 8.01 8.67
CA ILE A 105 0.24 6.75 9.18
C ILE A 105 0.14 5.63 8.14
N PHE A 106 -1.01 5.49 7.47
CA PHE A 106 -1.30 4.34 6.63
C PHE A 106 -1.05 4.60 5.15
N SER A 107 -0.11 3.84 4.57
CA SER A 107 0.33 3.95 3.17
C SER A 107 -0.58 3.20 2.20
N ASN A 108 -0.54 3.60 0.94
CA ASN A 108 -1.24 2.92 -0.16
C ASN A 108 -0.45 1.71 -0.69
N ALA A 109 -0.03 0.84 0.22
CA ALA A 109 0.80 -0.32 -0.10
C ALA A 109 0.14 -1.28 -1.10
N ALA A 110 -1.19 -1.46 -1.04
CA ALA A 110 -1.89 -2.40 -1.90
C ALA A 110 -2.02 -1.93 -3.35
N TYR A 111 -2.34 -0.64 -3.58
CA TYR A 111 -2.59 -0.12 -4.93
C TYR A 111 -1.33 0.41 -5.62
N MET A 112 -0.42 1.01 -4.87
CA MET A 112 0.80 1.61 -5.43
C MET A 112 2.06 0.86 -5.02
N GLY A 113 2.08 0.32 -3.81
CA GLY A 113 3.25 -0.36 -3.29
C GLY A 113 3.56 -1.67 -4.00
N PHE A 114 2.61 -2.59 -4.09
CA PHE A 114 2.84 -3.89 -4.74
C PHE A 114 3.32 -3.77 -6.18
N PRO A 115 2.70 -2.96 -7.08
CA PRO A 115 3.21 -2.79 -8.44
C PRO A 115 4.64 -2.23 -8.50
N LEU A 116 4.95 -1.29 -7.61
CA LEU A 116 6.29 -0.71 -7.54
C LEU A 116 7.32 -1.75 -7.07
N ILE A 117 6.99 -2.53 -6.03
CA ILE A 117 7.86 -3.59 -5.52
C ILE A 117 8.05 -4.70 -6.56
N GLU A 118 6.98 -5.11 -7.25
CA GLU A 118 7.04 -6.11 -8.32
C GLU A 118 7.98 -5.66 -9.44
N ALA A 119 7.86 -4.41 -9.87
CA ALA A 119 8.68 -3.82 -10.92
C ALA A 119 10.18 -3.72 -10.55
N LEU A 120 10.49 -3.44 -9.28
CA LEU A 120 11.87 -3.20 -8.81
C LEU A 120 12.56 -4.46 -8.27
N PHE A 121 11.83 -5.33 -7.61
CA PHE A 121 12.37 -6.46 -6.86
C PHE A 121 11.77 -7.83 -7.24
N GLY A 122 10.80 -7.85 -8.14
CA GLY A 122 10.14 -9.08 -8.60
C GLY A 122 9.45 -9.87 -7.48
N ALA A 123 9.34 -11.19 -7.67
CA ALA A 123 8.61 -12.08 -6.75
C ALA A 123 9.20 -12.11 -5.33
N GLU A 124 10.51 -12.01 -5.15
CA GLU A 124 11.13 -11.96 -3.83
C GLU A 124 10.70 -10.70 -3.05
N GLY A 125 10.69 -9.54 -3.73
CA GLY A 125 10.19 -8.30 -3.15
C GLY A 125 8.73 -8.39 -2.72
N LEU A 126 7.89 -9.08 -3.50
CA LEU A 126 6.48 -9.31 -3.17
C LEU A 126 6.28 -10.15 -1.89
N ILE A 127 7.17 -11.12 -1.63
CA ILE A 127 7.14 -11.87 -0.37
C ILE A 127 7.39 -10.94 0.82
N TYR A 128 8.43 -10.09 0.77
CA TYR A 128 8.69 -9.12 1.83
C TYR A 128 7.55 -8.08 1.95
N ALA A 129 7.01 -7.61 0.83
CA ALA A 129 5.86 -6.70 0.81
C ALA A 129 4.61 -7.33 1.45
N SER A 130 4.38 -8.64 1.26
CA SER A 130 3.25 -9.35 1.88
C SER A 130 3.37 -9.40 3.41
N VAL A 131 4.58 -9.54 3.94
CA VAL A 131 4.86 -9.46 5.39
C VAL A 131 4.55 -8.05 5.91
N TYR A 132 5.01 -7.01 5.21
CA TYR A 132 4.69 -5.63 5.57
C TYR A 132 3.18 -5.39 5.59
N VAL A 133 2.45 -5.82 4.54
CA VAL A 133 1.00 -5.65 4.44
C VAL A 133 0.26 -6.44 5.53
N THR A 134 0.82 -7.55 6.00
CA THR A 134 0.28 -8.28 7.15
C THR A 134 0.31 -7.42 8.42
N VAL A 135 1.49 -6.85 8.76
CA VAL A 135 1.65 -5.93 9.90
C VAL A 135 0.77 -4.70 9.73
N PHE A 136 0.78 -4.12 8.54
CA PHE A 136 -0.04 -2.98 8.16
C PHE A 136 -1.54 -3.23 8.43
N ASN A 137 -2.10 -4.34 7.95
CA ASN A 137 -3.50 -4.66 8.17
C ASN A 137 -3.84 -4.85 9.65
N ILE A 138 -2.98 -5.52 10.42
CA ILE A 138 -3.18 -5.67 11.87
C ILE A 138 -3.26 -4.30 12.54
N LEU A 139 -2.30 -3.41 12.26
CA LEU A 139 -2.25 -2.08 12.86
C LEU A 139 -3.35 -1.15 12.34
N LEU A 140 -3.73 -1.28 11.07
CA LEU A 140 -4.83 -0.51 10.48
C LEU A 140 -6.15 -0.82 11.17
N TRP A 141 -6.48 -2.09 11.37
CA TRP A 141 -7.76 -2.50 11.97
C TRP A 141 -7.78 -2.43 13.50
N THR A 142 -6.62 -2.32 14.15
CA THR A 142 -6.51 -2.08 15.60
C THR A 142 -6.37 -0.59 15.89
N VAL A 143 -5.20 -0.03 15.64
CA VAL A 143 -4.85 1.35 15.96
C VAL A 143 -5.58 2.33 15.03
N GLY A 144 -5.54 2.10 13.71
CA GLY A 144 -6.13 2.98 12.71
C GLY A 144 -7.64 3.09 12.85
N PHE A 145 -8.32 1.97 12.93
CA PHE A 145 -9.77 1.93 13.12
C PHE A 145 -10.19 2.55 14.46
N GLY A 146 -9.45 2.26 15.54
CA GLY A 146 -9.68 2.87 16.85
C GLY A 146 -9.52 4.38 16.86
N MET A 147 -8.60 4.93 16.06
CA MET A 147 -8.42 6.38 15.90
C MET A 147 -9.61 7.05 15.22
N ILE A 148 -10.22 6.38 14.24
CA ILE A 148 -11.36 6.91 13.46
C ILE A 148 -12.66 6.80 14.26
N THR A 149 -12.90 5.65 14.90
CA THR A 149 -14.19 5.35 15.57
C THR A 149 -14.21 5.72 17.04
N GLY A 150 -13.05 5.98 17.66
CA GLY A 150 -12.91 6.18 19.09
C GLY A 150 -13.06 4.88 19.92
N THR A 151 -13.37 3.75 19.30
CA THR A 151 -13.57 2.45 19.97
C THR A 151 -12.88 1.33 19.22
N VAL A 152 -12.28 0.39 19.96
CA VAL A 152 -11.73 -0.83 19.39
C VAL A 152 -12.55 -2.00 19.90
N LYS A 153 -13.18 -2.73 18.98
CA LYS A 153 -13.94 -3.94 19.29
C LYS A 153 -13.10 -5.17 18.94
N PRO A 154 -12.44 -5.83 19.88
CA PRO A 154 -11.48 -6.91 19.60
C PRO A 154 -12.04 -8.01 18.72
N LYS A 155 -13.32 -8.38 18.92
CA LYS A 155 -13.99 -9.43 18.14
C LYS A 155 -14.14 -9.04 16.66
N GLU A 156 -14.48 -7.79 16.37
CA GLU A 156 -14.58 -7.28 14.98
C GLU A 156 -13.21 -7.20 14.32
N VAL A 157 -12.18 -6.78 15.07
CA VAL A 157 -10.79 -6.75 14.60
C VAL A 157 -10.33 -8.16 14.20
N VAL A 158 -10.46 -9.13 15.09
CA VAL A 158 -10.06 -10.53 14.81
C VAL A 158 -10.81 -11.05 13.59
N ARG A 159 -12.13 -10.84 13.53
CA ARG A 159 -12.93 -11.26 12.37
C ARG A 159 -12.39 -10.64 11.07
N THR A 160 -12.19 -9.33 11.03
CA THR A 160 -11.73 -8.63 9.83
C THR A 160 -10.33 -9.06 9.40
N VAL A 161 -9.41 -9.25 10.35
CA VAL A 161 -8.06 -9.76 10.07
C VAL A 161 -8.12 -11.19 9.53
N CYS A 162 -8.88 -12.07 10.17
CA CYS A 162 -9.00 -13.48 9.75
C CYS A 162 -9.76 -13.67 8.43
N THR A 163 -10.59 -12.72 8.01
CA THR A 163 -11.33 -12.78 6.72
C THR A 163 -10.65 -11.95 5.62
N ASN A 164 -9.51 -11.30 5.90
CA ASN A 164 -8.80 -10.50 4.90
C ASN A 164 -8.18 -11.42 3.83
N PRO A 165 -8.56 -11.26 2.53
CA PRO A 165 -8.12 -12.16 1.47
C PRO A 165 -6.60 -12.15 1.26
N VAL A 166 -5.95 -11.02 1.50
CA VAL A 166 -4.48 -10.90 1.36
C VAL A 166 -3.79 -11.68 2.49
N LEU A 167 -4.28 -11.59 3.73
CA LEU A 167 -3.72 -12.34 4.86
C LEU A 167 -3.94 -13.85 4.70
N ILE A 168 -5.10 -14.26 4.21
CA ILE A 168 -5.37 -15.67 3.87
C ILE A 168 -4.38 -16.14 2.79
N ALA A 169 -4.15 -15.34 1.74
CA ALA A 169 -3.18 -15.66 0.69
C ALA A 169 -1.75 -15.79 1.22
N VAL A 170 -1.34 -14.92 2.15
CA VAL A 170 -0.02 -15.02 2.81
C VAL A 170 0.10 -16.33 3.59
N VAL A 171 -0.92 -16.72 4.36
CA VAL A 171 -0.92 -17.99 5.11
C VAL A 171 -0.83 -19.18 4.16
N ILE A 172 -1.67 -19.22 3.11
CA ILE A 172 -1.66 -20.28 2.09
C ILE A 172 -0.28 -20.34 1.42
N GLY A 173 0.24 -19.21 0.94
CA GLY A 173 1.54 -19.13 0.28
C GLY A 173 2.67 -19.59 1.19
N LEU A 174 2.66 -19.17 2.46
CA LEU A 174 3.66 -19.56 3.45
C LEU A 174 3.60 -21.08 3.74
N VAL A 175 2.41 -21.67 3.85
CA VAL A 175 2.25 -23.13 4.03
C VAL A 175 2.79 -23.88 2.81
N ILE A 176 2.45 -23.47 1.59
CA ILE A 176 2.98 -24.08 0.35
C ILE A 176 4.51 -24.00 0.36
N TYR A 177 5.06 -22.84 0.68
CA TYR A 177 6.48 -22.59 0.68
C TYR A 177 7.24 -23.40 1.78
N LEU A 178 6.73 -23.42 3.02
CA LEU A 178 7.35 -24.14 4.14
C LEU A 178 7.27 -25.66 3.98
N CYS A 179 6.13 -26.16 3.53
CA CYS A 179 5.89 -27.59 3.33
C CYS A 179 6.45 -28.09 1.98
N GLN A 180 7.01 -27.20 1.15
CA GLN A 180 7.54 -27.54 -0.18
C GLN A 180 6.49 -28.29 -1.03
N ILE A 181 5.22 -27.86 -0.98
CA ILE A 181 4.11 -28.51 -1.68
C ILE A 181 4.31 -28.27 -3.19
N PRO A 182 4.44 -29.33 -4.00
CA PRO A 182 4.52 -29.18 -5.44
C PRO A 182 3.17 -28.71 -5.97
N VAL A 183 3.14 -27.51 -6.55
CA VAL A 183 1.91 -26.96 -7.15
C VAL A 183 1.90 -27.32 -8.63
N PRO A 184 0.87 -28.05 -9.12
CA PRO A 184 0.76 -28.39 -10.53
C PRO A 184 0.66 -27.14 -11.41
N GLU A 185 1.24 -27.17 -12.60
CA GLU A 185 1.26 -26.06 -13.57
C GLU A 185 -0.15 -25.55 -13.93
N VAL A 186 -1.14 -26.46 -13.96
CA VAL A 186 -2.56 -26.15 -14.20
C VAL A 186 -3.16 -25.23 -13.13
N ILE A 187 -2.59 -25.19 -11.92
CA ILE A 187 -2.99 -24.28 -10.83
C ILE A 187 -2.08 -23.04 -10.82
N GLU A 188 -0.80 -23.22 -11.06
CA GLU A 188 0.17 -22.13 -11.02
C GLU A 188 -0.06 -21.10 -12.14
N GLN A 189 -0.32 -21.55 -13.38
CA GLN A 189 -0.55 -20.65 -14.52
C GLN A 189 -1.75 -19.70 -14.33
N PRO A 190 -2.95 -20.17 -13.93
CA PRO A 190 -4.07 -19.26 -13.63
C PRO A 190 -3.75 -18.26 -12.50
N LEU A 191 -3.03 -18.69 -11.45
CA LEU A 191 -2.61 -17.79 -10.39
C LEU A 191 -1.66 -16.70 -10.89
N ALA A 192 -0.71 -17.06 -11.76
CA ALA A 192 0.19 -16.12 -12.41
C ALA A 192 -0.56 -15.13 -13.30
N LEU A 193 -1.47 -15.60 -14.16
CA LEU A 193 -2.25 -14.74 -15.06
C LEU A 193 -3.14 -13.76 -14.31
N ILE A 194 -3.84 -14.23 -13.27
CA ILE A 194 -4.67 -13.38 -12.41
C ILE A 194 -3.79 -12.41 -11.61
N GLY A 195 -2.68 -12.89 -11.05
CA GLY A 195 -1.73 -12.08 -10.30
C GLY A 195 -1.13 -10.95 -11.14
N ASN A 196 -0.80 -11.22 -12.40
CA ASN A 196 -0.27 -10.23 -13.34
C ASN A 196 -1.25 -9.09 -13.67
N MET A 197 -2.55 -9.25 -13.38
CA MET A 197 -3.51 -8.16 -13.46
C MET A 197 -3.29 -7.09 -12.38
N ASN A 198 -2.53 -7.39 -11.31
CA ASN A 198 -2.33 -6.48 -10.19
C ASN A 198 -1.79 -5.12 -10.65
N THR A 199 -0.68 -5.09 -11.36
CA THR A 199 -0.03 -3.85 -11.79
C THR A 199 -0.90 -3.01 -12.73
N PRO A 200 -1.43 -3.51 -13.85
CA PRO A 200 -2.26 -2.69 -14.73
C PRO A 200 -3.56 -2.25 -14.06
N LEU A 201 -4.23 -3.14 -13.33
CA LEU A 201 -5.51 -2.83 -12.70
C LEU A 201 -5.37 -1.77 -11.59
N SER A 202 -4.37 -1.89 -10.72
CA SER A 202 -4.12 -0.94 -9.65
C SER A 202 -3.74 0.45 -10.17
N MET A 203 -2.96 0.53 -11.25
CA MET A 203 -2.60 1.80 -11.88
C MET A 203 -3.79 2.45 -12.58
N ILE A 204 -4.62 1.67 -13.27
CA ILE A 204 -5.87 2.16 -13.87
C ILE A 204 -6.81 2.70 -12.78
N ILE A 205 -7.01 1.96 -11.68
CA ILE A 205 -7.81 2.44 -10.54
C ILE A 205 -7.25 3.75 -9.99
N THR A 206 -5.94 3.86 -9.84
CA THR A 206 -5.28 5.10 -9.39
C THR A 206 -5.59 6.26 -10.35
N GLY A 207 -5.53 6.01 -11.67
CA GLY A 207 -5.93 6.98 -12.69
C GLY A 207 -7.40 7.41 -12.59
N MET A 208 -8.30 6.45 -12.34
CA MET A 208 -9.73 6.72 -12.11
C MET A 208 -9.95 7.58 -10.85
N MET A 209 -9.21 7.33 -9.77
CA MET A 209 -9.27 8.13 -8.54
C MET A 209 -8.87 9.58 -8.79
N ILE A 210 -7.78 9.79 -9.54
CA ILE A 210 -7.29 11.12 -9.91
C ILE A 210 -8.31 11.84 -10.80
N ALA A 211 -8.93 11.15 -11.75
CA ALA A 211 -9.92 11.73 -12.66
C ALA A 211 -11.19 12.23 -11.93
N GLY A 212 -11.54 11.60 -10.81
CA GLY A 212 -12.66 11.99 -9.95
C GLY A 212 -12.36 13.10 -8.94
N SER A 213 -11.11 13.56 -8.86
CA SER A 213 -10.65 14.54 -7.86
C SER A 213 -10.49 15.93 -8.48
N ASN A 214 -10.69 17.00 -7.69
CA ASN A 214 -10.38 18.37 -8.10
C ASN A 214 -8.92 18.71 -7.78
N LEU A 215 -8.04 18.50 -8.76
CA LEU A 215 -6.59 18.68 -8.61
C LEU A 215 -6.19 20.11 -8.16
N ALA A 216 -6.91 21.14 -8.61
CA ALA A 216 -6.58 22.52 -8.27
C ALA A 216 -6.85 22.83 -6.78
N GLN A 217 -7.97 22.35 -6.24
CA GLN A 217 -8.28 22.50 -4.83
C GLN A 217 -7.30 21.70 -3.94
N MET A 218 -6.92 20.51 -4.39
CA MET A 218 -5.97 19.66 -3.67
C MET A 218 -4.60 20.29 -3.48
N LEU A 219 -4.08 20.98 -4.50
CA LEU A 219 -2.76 21.64 -4.43
C LEU A 219 -2.75 22.87 -3.52
N CYS A 220 -3.93 23.44 -3.23
CA CYS A 220 -4.07 24.63 -2.37
C CYS A 220 -4.41 24.28 -0.91
N ASP A 221 -4.84 23.05 -0.60
CA ASP A 221 -5.19 22.68 0.77
C ASP A 221 -3.92 22.39 1.60
N ARG A 222 -3.66 23.27 2.59
CA ARG A 222 -2.52 23.14 3.50
C ARG A 222 -2.54 21.84 4.31
N ARG A 223 -3.72 21.26 4.56
CA ARG A 223 -3.85 19.99 5.28
C ARG A 223 -3.29 18.84 4.43
N ILE A 224 -3.60 18.84 3.14
CA ILE A 224 -3.12 17.85 2.18
C ILE A 224 -1.61 17.98 2.03
N LEU A 225 -1.09 19.19 1.88
CA LEU A 225 0.36 19.44 1.82
C LEU A 225 1.07 18.99 3.10
N SER A 226 0.45 19.16 4.27
CA SER A 226 0.99 18.65 5.54
C SER A 226 1.04 17.13 5.56
N VAL A 227 0.00 16.43 5.08
CA VAL A 227 -0.01 14.96 4.98
C VAL A 227 1.09 14.49 4.04
N VAL A 228 1.25 15.12 2.87
CA VAL A 228 2.30 14.80 1.90
C VAL A 228 3.68 14.97 2.53
N GLY A 229 3.93 16.12 3.17
CA GLY A 229 5.21 16.40 3.83
C GLY A 229 5.54 15.38 4.94
N ILE A 230 4.56 15.06 5.78
CA ILE A 230 4.77 14.09 6.86
C ILE A 230 4.91 12.68 6.28
N ARG A 231 3.97 12.25 5.42
CA ARG A 231 3.87 10.86 4.95
C ARG A 231 4.97 10.51 3.95
N MET A 232 5.19 11.35 2.95
CA MET A 232 6.06 11.01 1.82
C MET A 232 7.49 11.48 1.99
N LEU A 233 7.76 12.41 2.90
CA LEU A 233 9.11 12.93 3.13
C LEU A 233 9.61 12.62 4.54
N LEU A 234 8.92 13.08 5.58
CA LEU A 234 9.42 12.99 6.94
C LEU A 234 9.48 11.55 7.47
N ILE A 235 8.39 10.78 7.33
CA ILE A 235 8.33 9.39 7.81
C ILE A 235 9.37 8.52 7.09
N PRO A 236 9.46 8.49 5.74
CA PRO A 236 10.48 7.70 5.06
C PRO A 236 11.90 8.12 5.40
N ALA A 237 12.17 9.43 5.54
CA ALA A 237 13.49 9.93 5.91
C ALA A 237 13.91 9.45 7.31
N VAL A 238 13.00 9.51 8.29
CA VAL A 238 13.27 9.01 9.64
C VAL A 238 13.41 7.49 9.65
N CYS A 239 12.56 6.76 8.92
CA CYS A 239 12.69 5.29 8.79
C CYS A 239 14.02 4.91 8.14
N PHE A 240 14.45 5.62 7.10
CA PHE A 240 15.75 5.43 6.47
C PHE A 240 16.90 5.65 7.47
N ALA A 241 16.86 6.75 8.22
CA ALA A 241 17.86 7.05 9.24
C ALA A 241 17.90 5.99 10.35
N LEU A 242 16.73 5.53 10.82
CA LEU A 242 16.62 4.46 11.82
C LEU A 242 17.17 3.14 11.30
N PHE A 243 16.83 2.74 10.07
CA PHE A 243 17.34 1.50 9.48
C PHE A 243 18.85 1.56 9.30
N PHE A 244 19.36 2.68 8.80
CA PHE A 244 20.81 2.91 8.65
C PHE A 244 21.53 2.86 10.02
N ALA A 245 21.03 3.54 11.03
CA ALA A 245 21.61 3.57 12.37
C ALA A 245 21.60 2.20 13.06
N CYS A 246 20.58 1.37 12.78
CA CYS A 246 20.49 0.00 13.30
C CYS A 246 21.25 -1.04 12.44
N GLY A 247 21.91 -0.62 11.36
CA GLY A 247 22.67 -1.51 10.47
C GLY A 247 21.79 -2.38 9.55
N PHE A 248 20.49 -2.05 9.41
CA PHE A 248 19.60 -2.77 8.51
C PHE A 248 19.81 -2.33 7.07
N SER A 249 20.07 -3.28 6.19
CA SER A 249 20.30 -3.05 4.76
C SER A 249 19.72 -4.19 3.93
N GLY A 250 19.79 -4.04 2.59
CA GLY A 250 19.36 -5.05 1.65
C GLY A 250 17.90 -4.91 1.24
N MET A 251 17.39 -5.91 0.49
CA MET A 251 16.09 -5.86 -0.17
C MET A 251 14.92 -5.69 0.82
N ALA A 252 14.93 -6.42 1.94
CA ALA A 252 13.87 -6.33 2.94
C ALA A 252 13.68 -4.91 3.49
N ALA A 253 14.79 -4.23 3.84
CA ALA A 253 14.75 -2.85 4.31
C ALA A 253 14.30 -1.88 3.21
N GLY A 254 14.77 -2.08 1.96
CA GLY A 254 14.37 -1.30 0.80
C GLY A 254 12.88 -1.43 0.50
N VAL A 255 12.32 -2.64 0.55
CA VAL A 255 10.89 -2.91 0.35
C VAL A 255 10.05 -2.20 1.41
N VAL A 256 10.38 -2.35 2.70
CA VAL A 256 9.64 -1.70 3.79
C VAL A 256 9.68 -0.17 3.64
N LEU A 257 10.85 0.39 3.32
CA LEU A 257 11.02 1.83 3.14
C LEU A 257 10.21 2.38 1.96
N LEU A 258 10.20 1.68 0.83
CA LEU A 258 9.41 2.07 -0.35
C LEU A 258 7.90 1.99 -0.07
N LEU A 259 7.44 0.97 0.65
CA LEU A 259 6.04 0.85 1.05
C LEU A 259 5.64 1.96 2.03
N GLU A 260 6.55 2.38 2.90
CA GLU A 260 6.35 3.55 3.76
C GLU A 260 6.37 4.87 2.98
N ALA A 261 7.08 4.98 1.88
CA ALA A 261 7.11 6.18 1.05
C ALA A 261 5.90 6.33 0.12
N CYS A 262 5.02 5.32 0.03
CA CYS A 262 3.78 5.43 -0.74
C CYS A 262 2.83 6.48 -0.15
N PRO A 263 1.98 7.15 -0.98
CA PRO A 263 0.97 8.10 -0.50
C PRO A 263 -0.02 7.46 0.47
N SER A 264 -1.01 8.22 0.94
CA SER A 264 -2.00 7.73 1.92
C SER A 264 -2.84 6.59 1.36
N ALA A 265 -3.24 5.67 2.24
CA ALA A 265 -4.07 4.52 1.90
C ALA A 265 -5.41 4.92 1.27
N ALA A 266 -5.83 4.23 0.22
CA ALA A 266 -7.12 4.45 -0.45
C ALA A 266 -8.33 4.30 0.49
N ILE A 267 -8.21 3.47 1.53
CA ILE A 267 -9.22 3.28 2.56
C ILE A 267 -9.50 4.56 3.38
N THR A 268 -8.58 5.54 3.38
CA THR A 268 -8.77 6.85 4.01
C THR A 268 -10.03 7.54 3.48
N SER A 269 -10.24 7.52 2.15
CA SER A 269 -11.45 8.09 1.53
C SER A 269 -12.71 7.33 1.92
N VAL A 270 -12.63 6.00 2.04
CA VAL A 270 -13.76 5.17 2.47
C VAL A 270 -14.18 5.52 3.91
N PHE A 271 -13.21 5.66 4.80
CA PHE A 271 -13.49 6.04 6.19
C PHE A 271 -14.00 7.48 6.32
N ALA A 272 -13.53 8.41 5.48
CA ALA A 272 -14.04 9.76 5.47
C ALA A 272 -15.54 9.77 5.16
N VAL A 273 -15.98 9.08 4.11
CA VAL A 273 -17.41 8.94 3.75
C VAL A 273 -18.18 8.24 4.88
N GLN A 274 -17.71 7.09 5.34
CA GLN A 274 -18.44 6.26 6.30
C GLN A 274 -18.61 6.91 7.68
N TYR A 275 -17.64 7.72 8.09
CA TYR A 275 -17.64 8.35 9.43
C TYR A 275 -17.83 9.87 9.38
N SER A 276 -18.31 10.40 8.24
CA SER A 276 -18.66 11.81 8.05
C SER A 276 -17.51 12.79 8.34
N TYR A 277 -16.31 12.44 7.88
CA TYR A 277 -15.17 13.33 7.78
C TYR A 277 -15.16 14.05 6.43
N ASP A 278 -14.23 14.98 6.22
CA ASP A 278 -14.04 15.73 4.98
C ASP A 278 -13.60 14.77 3.84
N GLU A 279 -14.52 14.50 2.92
CA GLU A 279 -14.31 13.58 1.79
C GLU A 279 -13.32 14.15 0.77
N GLU A 280 -13.36 15.45 0.52
CA GLU A 280 -12.46 16.12 -0.43
C GLU A 280 -11.01 16.07 0.07
N PHE A 281 -10.80 16.35 1.35
CA PHE A 281 -9.50 16.21 2.00
C PHE A 281 -8.97 14.77 1.92
N ALA A 282 -9.80 13.78 2.25
CA ALA A 282 -9.39 12.38 2.25
C ALA A 282 -9.05 11.89 0.83
N ALA A 283 -9.88 12.24 -0.17
CA ALA A 283 -9.60 11.92 -1.57
C ALA A 283 -8.31 12.59 -2.06
N GLY A 284 -8.09 13.84 -1.67
CA GLY A 284 -6.88 14.59 -1.96
C GLY A 284 -5.61 13.93 -1.41
N SER A 285 -5.64 13.50 -0.15
CA SER A 285 -4.49 12.88 0.51
C SER A 285 -4.06 11.55 -0.14
N VAL A 286 -5.01 10.82 -0.76
CA VAL A 286 -4.76 9.55 -1.47
C VAL A 286 -4.22 9.77 -2.88
N SER A 287 -4.67 10.83 -3.55
CA SER A 287 -4.43 11.07 -4.98
C SER A 287 -3.14 11.86 -5.27
N LEU A 288 -2.52 12.49 -4.27
CA LEU A 288 -1.31 13.29 -4.49
C LEU A 288 -0.12 12.41 -4.87
N ARG A 289 0.41 12.71 -6.05
CA ARG A 289 1.63 12.11 -6.62
C ARG A 289 2.89 12.72 -6.01
N PRO A 290 3.96 11.94 -5.92
CA PRO A 290 5.31 12.49 -5.81
C PRO A 290 5.72 13.08 -7.19
N CYS A 291 5.26 14.28 -7.54
CA CYS A 291 5.84 15.03 -8.65
C CYS A 291 7.24 15.59 -8.33
N SER A 292 7.77 15.30 -7.14
CA SER A 292 9.07 15.80 -6.67
C SER A 292 10.17 14.73 -6.62
N ALA A 293 9.96 13.56 -7.23
CA ALA A 293 10.97 12.51 -7.34
C ALA A 293 11.42 12.32 -8.81
N LEU A 294 11.72 13.43 -9.51
CA LEU A 294 12.57 13.48 -10.68
C LEU A 294 13.77 14.37 -10.38
#